data_e64f18c182dc8c645cd2f43f327a317a
#
_entry.id   e64f18c182dc8c645cd2f43f327a317a
#
_cell.length_a   1.000
_cell.length_b   1.000
_cell.length_c   1.000
_cell.angle_alpha   90.00
_cell.angle_beta   90.00
_cell.angle_gamma   90.00
#
_symmetry.space_group_name_H-M   'P 1'
#
loop_
_entity.id
_entity.type
_entity.pdbx_description
1 polymer ?
#
loop_
_entity_poly.entity_id
_entity_poly.type
_entity_poly.pdbx_seq_one_letter_code
_entity_poly.pdbx_strand_id
1 'polypeptide(L)'
;HRMYSFSNRVRYSEVNSEKELTLPSLLDYLQDCCTFESEDFGVGVDYLAKEQVAWILSSWEIKVYRYPQMGQHIKVSTWPYAFRGFYGYRNFCIEGEDGEIFAEANSVWVFMDTEKMRPARVSERMQEVYIPEIRDEIPGEWADRKISLPDEAVQKSVEKEPVRVSRFYIDTNHHMNNGKYILVAEEYLPEQVFVCGLRAEYRKAAMLGDMLYPVVTMEEKQITVTLADEKGASYAIICFQIQKKERQS
;
A
#
# COMPACT_ATOMS: atom_id res chain seq x y z
N HIS A 1 17.66 5.85 -20.29
CA HIS A 1 17.60 5.41 -18.88
C HIS A 1 16.25 4.78 -18.60
N ARG A 2 16.23 3.49 -18.27
CA ARG A 2 15.00 2.73 -18.04
C ARG A 2 14.49 2.99 -16.63
N MET A 3 13.14 3.01 -16.46
CA MET A 3 12.51 2.95 -15.15
C MET A 3 12.96 1.71 -14.40
N TYR A 4 13.08 1.82 -13.08
CA TYR A 4 13.34 0.65 -12.26
C TYR A 4 12.17 -0.33 -12.35
N SER A 5 12.47 -1.58 -12.60
CA SER A 5 11.46 -2.62 -12.70
C SER A 5 12.04 -3.99 -12.36
N PHE A 6 11.17 -4.89 -11.99
CA PHE A 6 11.48 -6.30 -11.95
C PHE A 6 10.33 -7.11 -12.54
N SER A 7 10.66 -8.30 -13.03
CA SER A 7 9.66 -9.20 -13.62
C SER A 7 9.53 -10.43 -12.77
N ASN A 8 8.32 -10.93 -12.67
CA ASN A 8 8.03 -12.15 -11.95
C ASN A 8 6.87 -12.87 -12.61
N ARG A 9 6.62 -14.07 -12.16
CA ARG A 9 5.49 -14.88 -12.57
C ARG A 9 4.56 -15.01 -11.37
N VAL A 10 3.27 -14.77 -11.55
CA VAL A 10 2.27 -14.90 -10.47
C VAL A 10 2.28 -16.34 -9.95
N ARG A 11 2.57 -16.49 -8.66
CA ARG A 11 2.78 -17.79 -8.02
C ARG A 11 1.48 -18.33 -7.42
N TYR A 12 1.41 -19.66 -7.29
CA TYR A 12 0.30 -20.35 -6.63
C TYR A 12 0.01 -19.78 -5.23
N SER A 13 1.05 -19.46 -4.47
CA SER A 13 0.94 -18.91 -3.11
C SER A 13 0.37 -17.50 -3.04
N GLU A 14 0.20 -16.84 -4.19
CA GLU A 14 -0.22 -15.44 -4.27
C GLU A 14 -1.65 -15.27 -4.79
N VAL A 15 -2.33 -16.37 -5.08
CA VAL A 15 -3.66 -16.33 -5.70
C VAL A 15 -4.74 -16.83 -4.74
N ASN A 16 -5.98 -16.37 -5.03
CA ASN A 16 -7.18 -16.84 -4.34
C ASN A 16 -7.72 -18.14 -4.97
N SER A 17 -8.88 -18.60 -4.49
CA SER A 17 -9.53 -19.81 -4.98
C SER A 17 -9.94 -19.76 -6.46
N GLU A 18 -10.03 -18.56 -7.03
CA GLU A 18 -10.33 -18.33 -8.45
C GLU A 18 -9.09 -18.17 -9.31
N LYS A 19 -7.89 -18.43 -8.74
CA LYS A 19 -6.58 -18.31 -9.40
C LYS A 19 -6.20 -16.87 -9.78
N GLU A 20 -6.80 -15.90 -9.13
CA GLU A 20 -6.46 -14.48 -9.33
C GLU A 20 -5.50 -14.01 -8.25
N LEU A 21 -4.53 -13.18 -8.63
CA LEU A 21 -3.63 -12.51 -7.68
C LEU A 21 -4.46 -11.80 -6.61
N THR A 22 -4.15 -12.05 -5.34
CA THR A 22 -4.84 -11.37 -4.24
C THR A 22 -4.40 -9.91 -4.14
N LEU A 23 -5.28 -9.06 -3.60
CA LEU A 23 -4.94 -7.66 -3.38
C LEU A 23 -3.73 -7.48 -2.43
N PRO A 24 -3.64 -8.21 -1.30
CA PRO A 24 -2.43 -8.13 -0.47
C PRO A 24 -1.15 -8.52 -1.21
N SER A 25 -1.19 -9.55 -2.04
CA SER A 25 -0.02 -9.95 -2.84
C SER A 25 0.32 -8.90 -3.91
N LEU A 26 -0.68 -8.25 -4.48
CA LEU A 26 -0.46 -7.13 -5.41
C LEU A 26 0.29 -6.00 -4.72
N LEU A 27 -0.12 -5.63 -3.50
CA LEU A 27 0.56 -4.61 -2.72
C LEU A 27 2.00 -5.03 -2.38
N ASP A 28 2.21 -6.29 -2.06
CA ASP A 28 3.55 -6.82 -1.78
C ASP A 28 4.48 -6.65 -3.00
N TYR A 29 3.99 -6.89 -4.21
CA TYR A 29 4.75 -6.63 -5.44
C TYR A 29 5.17 -5.17 -5.55
N LEU A 30 4.31 -4.22 -5.19
CA LEU A 30 4.64 -2.80 -5.21
C LEU A 30 5.72 -2.47 -4.18
N GLN A 31 5.57 -2.95 -2.96
CA GLN A 31 6.57 -2.75 -1.89
C GLN A 31 7.90 -3.39 -2.26
N ASP A 32 7.88 -4.60 -2.77
CA ASP A 32 9.09 -5.31 -3.19
C ASP A 32 9.84 -4.53 -4.25
N CYS A 33 9.13 -3.95 -5.22
CA CYS A 33 9.75 -3.17 -6.29
C CYS A 33 10.52 -1.97 -5.76
N CYS A 34 9.94 -1.15 -4.90
CA CYS A 34 10.65 0.01 -4.36
C CYS A 34 11.73 -0.39 -3.34
N THR A 35 11.57 -1.50 -2.66
CA THR A 35 12.60 -2.04 -1.77
C THR A 35 13.81 -2.53 -2.55
N PHE A 36 13.59 -3.26 -3.64
CA PHE A 36 14.67 -3.69 -4.54
C PHE A 36 15.40 -2.50 -5.15
N GLU A 37 14.68 -1.46 -5.56
CA GLU A 37 15.31 -0.24 -6.06
C GLU A 37 16.26 0.35 -5.03
N SER A 38 15.79 0.51 -3.80
CA SER A 38 16.60 1.06 -2.69
C SER A 38 17.84 0.21 -2.43
N GLU A 39 17.68 -1.12 -2.41
CA GLU A 39 18.80 -2.05 -2.23
C GLU A 39 19.82 -1.94 -3.36
N ASP A 40 19.36 -1.93 -4.61
CA ASP A 40 20.23 -1.83 -5.78
C ASP A 40 20.98 -0.49 -5.83
N PHE A 41 20.39 0.57 -5.28
CA PHE A 41 21.02 1.89 -5.21
C PHE A 41 21.89 2.10 -3.96
N GLY A 42 22.00 1.09 -3.11
CA GLY A 42 22.84 1.15 -1.92
C GLY A 42 22.26 1.97 -0.76
N VAL A 43 20.95 2.25 -0.79
CA VAL A 43 20.24 3.01 0.26
C VAL A 43 19.08 2.19 0.84
N GLY A 44 19.24 0.89 0.88
CA GLY A 44 18.25 -0.05 1.35
C GLY A 44 18.16 -0.19 2.88
N VAL A 45 17.64 -1.32 3.33
CA VAL A 45 17.28 -1.58 4.73
C VAL A 45 18.46 -1.34 5.69
N ASP A 46 19.64 -1.88 5.39
CA ASP A 46 20.81 -1.77 6.26
C ASP A 46 21.37 -0.34 6.31
N TYR A 47 21.39 0.34 5.16
CA TYR A 47 21.81 1.74 5.07
C TYR A 47 20.90 2.64 5.90
N LEU A 48 19.57 2.48 5.74
CA LEU A 48 18.59 3.27 6.47
C LEU A 48 18.73 3.09 7.99
N ALA A 49 18.90 1.84 8.42
CA ALA A 49 19.10 1.53 9.84
C ALA A 49 20.39 2.18 10.40
N LYS A 50 21.48 2.09 9.65
CA LYS A 50 22.77 2.67 10.03
C LYS A 50 22.72 4.20 10.13
N GLU A 51 22.07 4.84 9.18
CA GLU A 51 21.91 6.30 9.14
C GLU A 51 20.79 6.82 10.05
N GLN A 52 20.07 5.93 10.71
CA GLN A 52 18.95 6.26 11.61
C GLN A 52 17.87 7.11 10.92
N VAL A 53 17.52 6.71 9.70
CA VAL A 53 16.46 7.32 8.91
C VAL A 53 15.53 6.23 8.33
N ALA A 54 14.35 6.62 7.91
CA ALA A 54 13.41 5.71 7.27
C ALA A 54 12.50 6.45 6.30
N TRP A 55 12.03 5.74 5.28
CA TRP A 55 10.91 6.15 4.48
C TRP A 55 9.64 5.49 5.02
N ILE A 56 8.70 6.28 5.49
CA ILE A 56 7.43 5.82 6.05
C ILE A 56 6.33 6.08 5.03
N LEU A 57 5.61 5.04 4.64
CA LEU A 57 4.45 5.17 3.77
C LEU A 57 3.34 5.89 4.53
N SER A 58 2.96 7.08 4.04
CA SER A 58 1.86 7.87 4.59
C SER A 58 0.51 7.47 3.99
N SER A 59 0.49 7.29 2.67
CA SER A 59 -0.72 6.88 1.98
C SER A 59 -0.40 6.32 0.61
N TRP A 60 -1.31 5.54 0.09
CA TRP A 60 -1.35 5.22 -1.33
C TRP A 60 -2.77 5.05 -1.84
N GLU A 61 -2.89 5.19 -3.15
CA GLU A 61 -4.07 4.86 -3.92
C GLU A 61 -3.67 3.92 -5.04
N ILE A 62 -4.41 2.83 -5.15
CA ILE A 62 -4.17 1.79 -6.16
C ILE A 62 -5.43 1.65 -7.00
N LYS A 63 -5.27 1.74 -8.32
CA LYS A 63 -6.33 1.46 -9.28
C LYS A 63 -6.05 0.10 -9.89
N VAL A 64 -7.01 -0.82 -9.78
CA VAL A 64 -6.89 -2.17 -10.32
C VAL A 64 -7.85 -2.31 -11.50
N TYR A 65 -7.28 -2.50 -12.67
CA TYR A 65 -8.04 -2.68 -13.91
C TYR A 65 -8.38 -4.15 -14.12
N ARG A 66 -7.43 -5.02 -13.83
CA ARG A 66 -7.60 -6.48 -13.87
C ARG A 66 -6.57 -7.15 -12.96
N TYR A 67 -6.99 -8.19 -12.25
CA TYR A 67 -6.05 -8.99 -11.45
C TYR A 67 -5.34 -10.00 -12.34
N PRO A 68 -4.00 -10.04 -12.33
CA PRO A 68 -3.25 -11.09 -13.02
C PRO A 68 -3.63 -12.48 -12.52
N GLN A 69 -3.56 -13.46 -13.41
CA GLN A 69 -3.90 -14.83 -13.07
C GLN A 69 -2.65 -15.67 -12.74
N MET A 70 -2.86 -16.76 -12.02
CA MET A 70 -1.81 -17.71 -11.68
C MET A 70 -0.99 -18.09 -12.91
N GLY A 71 0.33 -18.00 -12.78
CA GLY A 71 1.27 -18.34 -13.85
C GLY A 71 1.50 -17.23 -14.87
N GLN A 72 0.75 -16.16 -14.83
CA GLN A 72 0.91 -15.03 -15.75
C GLN A 72 2.19 -14.26 -15.44
N HIS A 73 2.94 -13.90 -16.47
CA HIS A 73 4.13 -13.07 -16.33
C HIS A 73 3.75 -11.62 -16.17
N ILE A 74 4.37 -10.95 -15.22
CA ILE A 74 4.14 -9.54 -14.91
C ILE A 74 5.46 -8.79 -14.79
N LYS A 75 5.40 -7.51 -15.08
CA LYS A 75 6.48 -6.56 -14.85
C LYS A 75 5.98 -5.47 -13.91
N VAL A 76 6.71 -5.28 -12.81
CA VAL A 76 6.41 -4.26 -11.81
C VAL A 76 7.43 -3.15 -11.95
N SER A 77 6.96 -1.92 -12.10
CA SER A 77 7.80 -0.73 -12.28
C SER A 77 7.47 0.30 -11.21
N THR A 78 8.47 1.10 -10.85
CA THR A 78 8.32 2.20 -9.90
C THR A 78 9.25 3.36 -10.25
N TRP A 79 8.82 4.57 -9.90
CA TRP A 79 9.64 5.77 -10.06
C TRP A 79 9.15 6.87 -9.12
N PRO A 80 10.06 7.67 -8.56
CA PRO A 80 9.67 8.90 -7.89
C PRO A 80 9.22 9.93 -8.92
N TYR A 81 8.28 10.79 -8.57
CA TYR A 81 7.90 11.89 -9.46
C TYR A 81 8.08 13.26 -8.81
N ALA A 82 8.24 13.35 -7.49
CA ALA A 82 8.52 14.61 -6.81
C ALA A 82 9.07 14.38 -5.40
N PHE A 83 9.82 15.35 -4.92
CA PHE A 83 10.22 15.49 -3.53
C PHE A 83 9.91 16.91 -3.05
N ARG A 84 9.29 17.05 -1.88
CA ARG A 84 8.92 18.37 -1.31
C ARG A 84 9.10 18.35 0.20
N GLY A 85 10.12 19.04 0.70
CA GLY A 85 10.43 19.04 2.12
C GLY A 85 10.82 17.67 2.62
N PHE A 86 10.00 17.09 3.49
CA PHE A 86 10.18 15.72 3.99
C PHE A 86 9.31 14.69 3.26
N TYR A 87 8.57 15.10 2.22
CA TYR A 87 7.71 14.20 1.43
C TYR A 87 8.40 13.69 0.19
N GLY A 88 8.21 12.40 -0.09
CA GLY A 88 8.51 11.76 -1.37
C GLY A 88 7.23 11.25 -2.01
N TYR A 89 7.12 11.40 -3.32
CA TYR A 89 5.96 10.98 -4.11
C TYR A 89 6.40 9.97 -5.15
N ARG A 90 5.68 8.87 -5.24
CA ARG A 90 6.12 7.74 -6.08
C ARG A 90 4.93 7.06 -6.74
N ASN A 91 5.12 6.72 -8.03
CA ASN A 91 4.18 5.90 -8.78
C ASN A 91 4.66 4.45 -8.92
N PHE A 92 3.72 3.58 -9.21
CA PHE A 92 3.94 2.17 -9.49
C PHE A 92 3.04 1.74 -10.65
N CYS A 93 3.48 0.73 -11.38
CA CYS A 93 2.71 0.12 -12.46
C CYS A 93 2.97 -1.38 -12.49
N ILE A 94 1.90 -2.17 -12.67
CA ILE A 94 2.00 -3.60 -12.96
C ILE A 94 1.44 -3.82 -14.36
N GLU A 95 2.24 -4.41 -15.23
CA GLU A 95 1.86 -4.68 -16.62
C GLU A 95 2.18 -6.11 -17.03
N GLY A 96 1.47 -6.62 -18.04
CA GLY A 96 1.73 -7.90 -18.67
C GLY A 96 2.78 -7.82 -19.76
N GLU A 97 3.15 -8.97 -20.32
CA GLU A 97 4.15 -9.08 -21.40
C GLU A 97 3.75 -8.32 -22.66
N ASP A 98 2.46 -8.21 -22.92
CA ASP A 98 1.88 -7.49 -24.06
C ASP A 98 1.70 -5.99 -23.82
N GLY A 99 2.13 -5.50 -22.64
CA GLY A 99 1.98 -4.10 -22.25
C GLY A 99 0.61 -3.74 -21.67
N GLU A 100 -0.28 -4.73 -21.44
CA GLU A 100 -1.54 -4.49 -20.75
C GLU A 100 -1.27 -4.02 -19.32
N ILE A 101 -1.94 -2.94 -18.91
CA ILE A 101 -1.82 -2.40 -17.57
C ILE A 101 -2.83 -3.11 -16.66
N PHE A 102 -2.33 -3.81 -15.65
CA PHE A 102 -3.16 -4.45 -14.62
C PHE A 102 -3.51 -3.51 -13.49
N ALA A 103 -2.55 -2.74 -13.03
CA ALA A 103 -2.74 -1.82 -11.90
C ALA A 103 -1.76 -0.66 -11.98
N GLU A 104 -2.19 0.46 -11.42
CA GLU A 104 -1.38 1.67 -11.24
C GLU A 104 -1.55 2.18 -9.83
N ALA A 105 -0.50 2.77 -9.26
CA ALA A 105 -0.56 3.29 -7.91
C ALA A 105 0.16 4.62 -7.78
N ASN A 106 -0.36 5.45 -6.87
CA ASN A 106 0.26 6.68 -6.41
C ASN A 106 0.49 6.57 -4.90
N SER A 107 1.63 7.06 -4.43
CA SER A 107 2.00 6.93 -3.03
C SER A 107 2.69 8.19 -2.51
N VAL A 108 2.53 8.42 -1.22
CA VAL A 108 3.15 9.52 -0.49
C VAL A 108 3.94 8.93 0.68
N TRP A 109 5.21 9.30 0.75
CA TRP A 109 6.17 8.83 1.74
C TRP A 109 6.69 10.00 2.57
N VAL A 110 6.96 9.74 3.84
CA VAL A 110 7.57 10.71 4.75
C VAL A 110 8.96 10.23 5.12
N PHE A 111 9.95 11.11 4.92
CA PHE A 111 11.31 10.85 5.36
C PHE A 111 11.42 11.17 6.85
N MET A 112 11.87 10.19 7.64
CA MET A 112 11.87 10.26 9.10
C MET A 112 13.29 10.15 9.66
N ASP A 113 13.58 10.99 10.66
CA ASP A 113 14.67 10.77 11.58
C ASP A 113 14.18 9.77 12.65
N THR A 114 14.72 8.55 12.64
CA THR A 114 14.27 7.49 13.54
C THR A 114 14.88 7.61 14.95
N GLU A 115 15.92 8.38 15.13
CA GLU A 115 16.47 8.69 16.44
C GLU A 115 15.57 9.69 17.19
N LYS A 116 15.18 10.78 16.51
CA LYS A 116 14.34 11.82 17.08
C LYS A 116 12.85 11.55 16.90
N MET A 117 12.48 10.51 16.15
CA MET A 117 11.09 10.09 15.86
C MET A 117 10.25 11.24 15.29
N ARG A 118 10.79 11.97 14.32
CA ARG A 118 10.10 13.06 13.64
C ARG A 118 10.48 13.17 12.17
N PRO A 119 9.62 13.76 11.33
CA PRO A 119 9.96 14.02 9.93
C PRO A 119 11.21 14.87 9.80
N ALA A 120 12.02 14.56 8.80
CA ALA A 120 13.23 15.28 8.47
C ALA A 120 13.26 15.59 6.97
N ARG A 121 13.92 16.69 6.61
CA ARG A 121 14.12 17.00 5.20
C ARG A 121 14.87 15.86 4.52
N VAL A 122 14.45 15.51 3.30
CA VAL A 122 15.09 14.45 2.51
C VAL A 122 16.59 14.74 2.40
N SER A 123 17.42 13.78 2.84
CA SER A 123 18.87 13.95 2.92
C SER A 123 19.50 14.15 1.54
N GLU A 124 20.69 14.76 1.53
CA GLU A 124 21.47 14.97 0.31
C GLU A 124 21.73 13.65 -0.44
N ARG A 125 22.09 12.58 0.31
CA ARG A 125 22.32 11.26 -0.28
C ARG A 125 21.08 10.71 -0.97
N MET A 126 19.91 10.85 -0.38
CA MET A 126 18.64 10.43 -0.99
C MET A 126 18.33 11.24 -2.24
N GLN A 127 18.58 12.53 -2.22
CA GLN A 127 18.41 13.38 -3.39
C GLN A 127 19.35 12.97 -4.53
N GLU A 128 20.61 12.72 -4.24
CA GLU A 128 21.59 12.24 -5.22
C GLU A 128 21.15 10.95 -5.89
N VAL A 129 20.59 10.02 -5.10
CA VAL A 129 20.15 8.70 -5.59
C VAL A 129 18.87 8.80 -6.43
N TYR A 130 17.88 9.54 -5.97
CA TYR A 130 16.53 9.47 -6.54
C TYR A 130 16.19 10.59 -7.51
N ILE A 131 16.81 11.77 -7.44
CA ILE A 131 16.53 12.85 -8.40
C ILE A 131 16.76 12.40 -9.86
N PRO A 132 17.84 11.66 -10.17
CA PRO A 132 18.04 11.16 -11.54
C PRO A 132 16.95 10.19 -12.02
N GLU A 133 16.20 9.60 -11.09
CA GLU A 133 15.15 8.62 -11.39
C GLU A 133 13.75 9.25 -11.56
N ILE A 134 13.63 10.55 -11.35
CA ILE A 134 12.34 11.24 -11.44
C ILE A 134 11.76 11.13 -12.84
N ARG A 135 10.48 10.73 -12.91
CA ARG A 135 9.65 10.67 -14.11
C ARG A 135 8.35 11.41 -13.86
N ASP A 136 7.58 11.62 -14.91
CA ASP A 136 6.27 12.24 -14.81
C ASP A 136 5.29 11.39 -13.99
N GLU A 137 4.46 12.06 -13.22
CA GLU A 137 3.35 11.43 -12.52
C GLU A 137 2.40 10.76 -13.52
N ILE A 138 1.88 9.58 -13.18
CA ILE A 138 0.85 8.92 -13.97
C ILE A 138 -0.36 9.86 -14.08
N PRO A 139 -0.81 10.20 -15.30
CA PRO A 139 -1.93 11.12 -15.47
C PRO A 139 -3.23 10.53 -14.96
N GLY A 140 -4.16 11.39 -14.59
CA GLY A 140 -5.49 11.02 -14.09
C GLY A 140 -5.82 11.70 -12.78
N GLU A 141 -6.98 11.39 -12.25
CA GLU A 141 -7.43 11.90 -10.96
C GLU A 141 -6.97 10.96 -9.84
N TRP A 142 -6.20 11.51 -8.91
CA TRP A 142 -5.75 10.82 -7.72
C TRP A 142 -6.35 11.51 -6.49
N ALA A 143 -6.87 10.73 -5.57
CA ALA A 143 -7.50 11.23 -4.35
C ALA A 143 -6.45 11.81 -3.38
N ASP A 144 -6.91 12.67 -2.48
CA ASP A 144 -6.08 13.15 -1.37
C ASP A 144 -5.59 12.00 -0.49
N ARG A 145 -4.43 12.20 0.13
CA ARG A 145 -3.87 11.20 1.05
C ARG A 145 -4.75 10.97 2.28
N LYS A 146 -5.49 11.99 2.74
CA LYS A 146 -6.37 11.86 3.90
C LYS A 146 -7.72 11.30 3.48
N ILE A 147 -8.16 10.27 4.20
CA ILE A 147 -9.46 9.66 4.00
C ILE A 147 -10.42 10.23 5.02
N SER A 148 -11.53 10.82 4.55
CA SER A 148 -12.63 11.28 5.38
C SER A 148 -13.90 10.58 4.97
N LEU A 149 -14.77 10.32 5.95
CA LEU A 149 -16.04 9.65 5.74
C LEU A 149 -17.19 10.61 6.05
N PRO A 150 -18.30 10.54 5.28
CA PRO A 150 -19.50 11.31 5.60
C PRO A 150 -20.05 10.88 6.97
N ASP A 151 -20.54 11.85 7.76
CA ASP A 151 -21.10 11.59 9.07
C ASP A 151 -22.24 10.58 9.02
N GLU A 152 -23.08 10.64 7.99
CA GLU A 152 -24.19 9.70 7.79
C GLU A 152 -23.70 8.26 7.65
N ALA A 153 -22.58 8.04 6.94
CA ALA A 153 -21.99 6.72 6.80
C ALA A 153 -21.38 6.24 8.11
N VAL A 154 -20.67 7.13 8.82
CA VAL A 154 -20.05 6.81 10.12
C VAL A 154 -21.07 6.37 11.17
N GLN A 155 -22.27 6.97 11.18
CA GLN A 155 -23.35 6.59 12.11
C GLN A 155 -23.83 5.14 11.90
N LYS A 156 -23.62 4.58 10.72
CA LYS A 156 -24.00 3.20 10.38
C LYS A 156 -22.82 2.22 10.47
N SER A 157 -21.69 2.67 10.97
CA SER A 157 -20.49 1.85 11.09
C SER A 157 -20.71 0.71 12.08
N VAL A 158 -20.06 -0.43 11.81
CA VAL A 158 -20.14 -1.64 12.63
C VAL A 158 -18.75 -1.97 13.20
N GLU A 159 -18.67 -2.10 14.51
CA GLU A 159 -17.47 -2.57 15.18
C GLU A 159 -17.35 -4.08 15.04
N LYS A 160 -16.12 -4.56 14.79
CA LYS A 160 -15.81 -5.97 14.66
C LYS A 160 -14.89 -6.44 15.79
N GLU A 161 -14.76 -7.76 15.93
CA GLU A 161 -13.90 -8.35 16.93
C GLU A 161 -12.45 -7.87 16.78
N PRO A 162 -11.76 -7.59 17.89
CA PRO A 162 -10.36 -7.17 17.86
C PRO A 162 -9.45 -8.21 17.23
N VAL A 163 -8.42 -7.75 16.53
CA VAL A 163 -7.41 -8.60 15.90
C VAL A 163 -6.06 -8.30 16.54
N ARG A 164 -5.38 -9.33 17.04
CA ARG A 164 -4.04 -9.20 17.61
C ARG A 164 -2.99 -9.16 16.51
N VAL A 165 -2.05 -8.21 16.60
CA VAL A 165 -0.87 -8.16 15.73
C VAL A 165 0.06 -9.31 16.08
N SER A 166 0.14 -10.31 15.20
CA SER A 166 0.91 -11.54 15.38
C SER A 166 2.30 -11.43 14.75
N ARG A 167 3.18 -12.38 15.05
CA ARG A 167 4.58 -12.37 14.58
C ARG A 167 4.69 -12.27 13.05
N PHE A 168 3.87 -12.98 12.30
CA PHE A 168 3.97 -13.02 10.83
C PHE A 168 3.52 -11.71 10.15
N TYR A 169 2.96 -10.76 10.91
CA TYR A 169 2.64 -9.44 10.39
C TYR A 169 3.83 -8.47 10.44
N ILE A 170 4.87 -8.80 11.22
CA ILE A 170 5.98 -7.89 11.51
C ILE A 170 7.07 -7.96 10.45
N ASP A 171 7.51 -6.79 9.98
CA ASP A 171 8.56 -6.65 8.97
C ASP A 171 9.94 -6.32 9.60
N THR A 172 10.92 -6.04 8.75
CA THR A 172 12.30 -5.72 9.15
C THR A 172 12.42 -4.45 9.99
N ASN A 173 11.41 -3.58 9.96
CA ASN A 173 11.36 -2.37 10.79
C ASN A 173 10.74 -2.62 12.17
N HIS A 174 10.43 -3.88 12.50
CA HIS A 174 9.77 -4.29 13.75
C HIS A 174 8.36 -3.73 13.91
N HIS A 175 7.73 -3.36 12.80
CA HIS A 175 6.35 -2.86 12.73
C HIS A 175 5.50 -3.78 11.88
N MET A 176 4.19 -3.70 12.05
CA MET A 176 3.24 -4.36 11.15
C MET A 176 3.45 -3.86 9.72
N ASN A 177 3.68 -4.78 8.79
CA ASN A 177 3.91 -4.45 7.39
C ASN A 177 2.68 -3.79 6.76
N ASN A 178 2.90 -2.81 5.89
CA ASN A 178 1.83 -2.03 5.26
C ASN A 178 0.77 -2.90 4.55
N GLY A 179 1.20 -3.96 3.87
CA GLY A 179 0.29 -4.89 3.20
C GLY A 179 -0.56 -5.73 4.16
N LYS A 180 -0.10 -5.94 5.38
CA LYS A 180 -0.82 -6.75 6.37
C LYS A 180 -2.08 -6.05 6.89
N TYR A 181 -2.10 -4.72 6.93
CA TYR A 181 -3.34 -3.97 7.24
C TYR A 181 -4.42 -4.27 6.20
N ILE A 182 -4.03 -4.41 4.93
CA ILE A 182 -4.96 -4.73 3.85
C ILE A 182 -5.45 -6.17 3.97
N LEU A 183 -4.56 -7.10 4.31
CA LEU A 183 -4.91 -8.50 4.56
C LEU A 183 -5.96 -8.62 5.67
N VAL A 184 -5.80 -7.87 6.77
CA VAL A 184 -6.78 -7.84 7.86
C VAL A 184 -8.10 -7.20 7.38
N ALA A 185 -8.01 -6.06 6.71
CA ALA A 185 -9.18 -5.29 6.30
C ALA A 185 -10.06 -6.02 5.27
N GLU A 186 -9.47 -6.77 4.35
CA GLU A 186 -10.24 -7.45 3.30
C GLU A 186 -11.14 -8.58 3.82
N GLU A 187 -10.89 -9.10 5.04
CA GLU A 187 -11.77 -10.10 5.66
C GLU A 187 -13.20 -9.59 5.86
N TYR A 188 -13.38 -8.28 5.90
CA TYR A 188 -14.69 -7.66 6.13
C TYR A 188 -15.44 -7.32 4.84
N LEU A 189 -14.87 -7.66 3.68
CA LEU A 189 -15.51 -7.47 2.39
C LEU A 189 -16.53 -8.58 2.11
N PRO A 190 -17.68 -8.25 1.49
CA PRO A 190 -18.60 -9.26 0.97
C PRO A 190 -17.92 -10.13 -0.10
N GLU A 191 -18.32 -11.41 -0.20
CA GLU A 191 -17.69 -12.36 -1.13
C GLU A 191 -17.89 -12.00 -2.61
N GLN A 192 -18.94 -11.26 -2.94
CA GLN A 192 -19.35 -11.03 -4.34
C GLN A 192 -19.02 -9.60 -4.81
N VAL A 193 -17.90 -9.07 -4.39
CA VAL A 193 -17.44 -7.76 -4.84
C VAL A 193 -16.12 -7.87 -5.58
N PHE A 194 -15.95 -7.04 -6.60
CA PHE A 194 -14.68 -6.80 -7.25
C PHE A 194 -14.10 -5.51 -6.69
N VAL A 195 -12.89 -5.57 -6.13
CA VAL A 195 -12.19 -4.38 -5.66
C VAL A 195 -11.46 -3.75 -6.85
N CYS A 196 -11.98 -2.63 -7.34
CA CYS A 196 -11.41 -1.90 -8.48
C CYS A 196 -10.45 -0.81 -8.05
N GLY A 197 -10.36 -0.52 -6.76
CA GLY A 197 -9.44 0.47 -6.22
C GLY A 197 -9.29 0.35 -4.71
N LEU A 198 -8.19 0.89 -4.23
CA LEU A 198 -7.85 0.91 -2.81
C LEU A 198 -7.23 2.24 -2.47
N ARG A 199 -7.65 2.81 -1.35
CA ARG A 199 -6.94 3.92 -0.70
C ARG A 199 -6.57 3.48 0.69
N ALA A 200 -5.34 3.78 1.11
CA ALA A 200 -4.90 3.54 2.47
C ALA A 200 -4.21 4.78 3.02
N GLU A 201 -4.57 5.13 4.24
CA GLU A 201 -3.92 6.20 5.00
C GLU A 201 -3.34 5.57 6.27
N TYR A 202 -2.03 5.68 6.47
CA TYR A 202 -1.33 5.15 7.64
C TYR A 202 -1.04 6.29 8.61
N ARG A 203 -1.50 6.17 9.86
CA ARG A 203 -1.37 7.24 10.86
C ARG A 203 -0.36 6.94 11.94
N LYS A 204 -0.26 5.68 12.37
CA LYS A 204 0.76 5.21 13.32
C LYS A 204 1.04 3.73 13.11
N ALA A 205 2.24 3.31 13.46
CA ALA A 205 2.65 1.92 13.32
C ALA A 205 2.07 1.05 14.43
N ALA A 206 1.51 -0.10 14.05
CA ALA A 206 1.15 -1.15 15.00
C ALA A 206 2.36 -2.03 15.27
N MET A 207 2.50 -2.45 16.52
CA MET A 207 3.61 -3.25 17.03
C MET A 207 3.13 -4.65 17.39
N LEU A 208 4.08 -5.58 17.51
CA LEU A 208 3.77 -6.94 17.97
C LEU A 208 2.97 -6.90 19.27
N GLY A 209 1.85 -7.61 19.28
CA GLY A 209 0.99 -7.72 20.45
C GLY A 209 -0.06 -6.62 20.56
N ASP A 210 0.02 -5.56 19.75
CA ASP A 210 -1.04 -4.54 19.72
C ASP A 210 -2.35 -5.16 19.25
N MET A 211 -3.47 -4.58 19.71
CA MET A 211 -4.81 -4.98 19.30
C MET A 211 -5.37 -3.98 18.30
N LEU A 212 -5.84 -4.48 17.17
CA LEU A 212 -6.55 -3.70 16.18
C LEU A 212 -8.05 -3.83 16.41
N TYR A 213 -8.76 -2.71 16.50
CA TYR A 213 -10.20 -2.67 16.66
C TYR A 213 -10.84 -2.22 15.33
N PRO A 214 -11.31 -3.17 14.51
CA PRO A 214 -11.84 -2.83 13.20
C PRO A 214 -13.22 -2.19 13.29
N VAL A 215 -13.42 -1.13 12.54
CA VAL A 215 -14.72 -0.47 12.34
C VAL A 215 -15.01 -0.43 10.85
N VAL A 216 -16.10 -1.05 10.44
CA VAL A 216 -16.48 -1.18 9.03
C VAL A 216 -17.59 -0.19 8.71
N THR A 217 -17.35 0.64 7.70
CA THR A 217 -18.29 1.63 7.19
C THR A 217 -18.64 1.27 5.75
N MET A 218 -19.89 0.88 5.53
CA MET A 218 -20.36 0.45 4.21
C MET A 218 -21.11 1.59 3.50
N GLU A 219 -20.73 1.84 2.26
CA GLU A 219 -21.41 2.75 1.33
C GLU A 219 -21.69 1.97 0.04
N GLU A 220 -22.44 2.54 -0.88
CA GLU A 220 -22.84 1.85 -2.11
C GLU A 220 -21.66 1.39 -2.96
N LYS A 221 -20.64 2.26 -3.11
CA LYS A 221 -19.49 2.04 -4.01
C LYS A 221 -18.16 1.86 -3.30
N GLN A 222 -18.16 1.93 -1.97
CA GLN A 222 -16.94 1.76 -1.21
C GLN A 222 -17.22 1.17 0.16
N ILE A 223 -16.24 0.45 0.68
CA ILE A 223 -16.23 -0.08 2.04
C ILE A 223 -14.95 0.39 2.69
N THR A 224 -15.08 1.05 3.83
CA THR A 224 -13.94 1.55 4.59
C THR A 224 -13.79 0.77 5.87
N VAL A 225 -12.58 0.25 6.09
CA VAL A 225 -12.21 -0.41 7.34
C VAL A 225 -11.21 0.46 8.06
N THR A 226 -11.60 0.98 9.21
CA THR A 226 -10.72 1.72 10.09
C THR A 226 -10.15 0.74 11.11
N LEU A 227 -8.84 0.62 11.17
CA LEU A 227 -8.14 -0.21 12.14
C LEU A 227 -7.62 0.70 13.24
N ALA A 228 -8.32 0.73 14.38
CA ALA A 228 -8.06 1.65 15.48
C ALA A 228 -7.45 0.94 16.68
N ASP A 229 -6.88 1.71 17.60
CA ASP A 229 -6.51 1.23 18.92
C ASP A 229 -7.73 1.23 19.86
N GLU A 230 -7.54 0.80 21.09
CA GLU A 230 -8.60 0.73 22.10
C GLU A 230 -9.21 2.08 22.46
N LYS A 231 -8.50 3.19 22.22
CA LYS A 231 -8.96 4.56 22.47
C LYS A 231 -9.64 5.19 21.26
N GLY A 232 -9.72 4.47 20.15
CA GLY A 232 -10.31 4.94 18.91
C GLY A 232 -9.36 5.70 17.98
N ALA A 233 -8.07 5.80 18.31
CA ALA A 233 -7.07 6.39 17.41
C ALA A 233 -6.68 5.40 16.32
N SER A 234 -6.69 5.85 15.08
CA SER A 234 -6.45 4.97 13.93
C SER A 234 -4.98 4.63 13.74
N TYR A 235 -4.68 3.34 13.56
CA TYR A 235 -3.43 2.89 12.96
C TYR A 235 -3.46 3.11 11.45
N ALA A 236 -4.52 2.66 10.79
CA ALA A 236 -4.71 2.79 9.36
C ALA A 236 -6.19 2.89 9.01
N ILE A 237 -6.46 3.57 7.91
CA ILE A 237 -7.81 3.66 7.31
C ILE A 237 -7.69 3.10 5.91
N ILE A 238 -8.47 2.05 5.62
CA ILE A 238 -8.43 1.33 4.34
C ILE A 238 -9.79 1.50 3.66
N CYS A 239 -9.79 2.13 2.49
CA CYS A 239 -11.01 2.34 1.72
C CYS A 239 -10.95 1.53 0.42
N PHE A 240 -11.83 0.54 0.29
CA PHE A 240 -11.95 -0.28 -0.92
C PHE A 240 -13.03 0.32 -1.82
N GLN A 241 -12.67 0.64 -3.08
CA GLN A 241 -13.65 0.93 -4.11
C GLN A 241 -14.12 -0.39 -4.70
N ILE A 242 -15.42 -0.60 -4.71
CA ILE A 242 -15.99 -1.88 -5.06
C ILE A 242 -16.98 -1.79 -6.24
N GLN A 243 -17.06 -2.89 -6.98
CA GLN A 243 -18.09 -3.13 -7.98
C GLN A 243 -18.70 -4.50 -7.69
N LYS A 244 -19.98 -4.67 -8.03
CA LYS A 244 -20.60 -6.00 -7.96
C LYS A 244 -19.96 -6.89 -9.02
N LYS A 245 -19.59 -8.12 -8.64
CA LYS A 245 -19.20 -9.14 -9.62
C LYS A 245 -20.41 -9.46 -10.48
N GLU A 246 -20.22 -9.47 -11.81
CA GLU A 246 -21.23 -10.01 -12.72
C GLU A 246 -21.38 -11.52 -12.44
N ARG A 247 -22.64 -11.98 -12.34
CA ARG A 247 -22.91 -13.41 -12.26
C ARG A 247 -22.45 -14.04 -13.57
N GLN A 248 -21.47 -14.90 -13.52
CA GLN A 248 -21.19 -15.79 -14.65
C GLN A 248 -22.40 -16.68 -14.82
N SER A 249 -23.11 -16.50 -15.94
CA SER A 249 -24.22 -17.35 -16.36
C SER A 249 -23.68 -18.71 -16.81
#